data_62186290e1147fa748ca838da4d0f517
#
_entry.id   62186290e1147fa748ca838da4d0f517
#
_cell.length_a   1.000
_cell.length_b   1.000
_cell.length_c   1.000
_cell.angle_alpha   90.00
_cell.angle_beta   90.00
_cell.angle_gamma   90.00
#
_symmetry.space_group_name_H-M   'P 1'
#
loop_
_entity.id
_entity.type
_entity.pdbx_description
1 polymer ?
#
loop_
_entity_poly.entity_id
_entity_poly.type
_entity_poly.pdbx_seq_one_letter_code
_entity_poly.pdbx_strand_id
1 'polypeptide(L)'
;MTVSNIRSAAKFKQLALLIDDQPTVLDIHTAILKSLKMNLKIVAMTNPLEALEWMKNKQVDLIITDFRMHQMNGMQFVETINNIGDGPPKPIIVVTVLKDLKVQQELIAAGVSACLTKPVQTEELATLSRMLLAQSKQFYNVDLTDSLKHADHF
;
A
#
# COMPACT_ATOMS: atom_id res chain seq x y z
N MET A 1 3.56 29.26 -18.01
CA MET A 1 3.74 28.02 -17.25
C MET A 1 5.22 27.79 -17.02
N THR A 2 5.59 27.69 -15.80
CA THR A 2 6.99 27.60 -15.44
C THR A 2 7.47 26.14 -15.47
N VAL A 3 8.74 25.95 -15.84
CA VAL A 3 9.41 24.65 -15.88
C VAL A 3 9.34 23.95 -14.51
N SER A 4 9.18 24.69 -13.42
CA SER A 4 9.04 24.14 -12.07
C SER A 4 7.78 23.29 -11.88
N ASN A 5 6.66 23.65 -12.53
CA ASN A 5 5.42 22.86 -12.41
C ASN A 5 5.50 21.52 -13.14
N ILE A 6 6.20 21.48 -14.26
CA ILE A 6 6.44 20.25 -15.01
C ILE A 6 7.36 19.33 -14.22
N ARG A 7 8.38 19.88 -13.57
CA ARG A 7 9.29 19.11 -12.71
C ARG A 7 8.60 18.57 -11.46
N SER A 8 7.64 19.31 -10.87
CA SER A 8 6.87 18.84 -9.72
C SER A 8 5.99 17.65 -10.10
N ALA A 9 5.32 17.70 -11.25
CA ALA A 9 4.51 16.58 -11.75
C ALA A 9 5.37 15.35 -12.07
N ALA A 10 6.58 15.54 -12.63
CA ALA A 10 7.51 14.46 -12.93
C ALA A 10 8.13 13.83 -11.67
N LYS A 11 8.10 14.54 -10.54
CA LYS A 11 8.64 14.06 -9.26
C LYS A 11 7.60 13.42 -8.36
N PHE A 12 6.37 13.24 -8.82
CA PHE A 12 5.35 12.56 -8.03
C PHE A 12 5.81 11.12 -7.75
N LYS A 13 5.92 10.82 -6.46
CA LYS A 13 6.30 9.49 -5.99
C LYS A 13 5.09 8.81 -5.39
N GLN A 14 4.88 7.57 -5.79
CA GLN A 14 3.98 6.70 -5.05
C GLN A 14 4.63 6.30 -3.72
N LEU A 15 3.82 5.94 -2.76
CA LEU A 15 4.26 5.63 -1.40
C LEU A 15 3.80 4.23 -1.02
N ALA A 16 4.76 3.38 -0.68
CA ALA A 16 4.49 2.05 -0.13
C ALA A 16 4.86 2.02 1.35
N LEU A 17 3.97 1.50 2.17
CA LEU A 17 4.16 1.34 3.60
C LEU A 17 4.28 -0.15 3.93
N LEU A 18 5.40 -0.53 4.56
CA LEU A 18 5.68 -1.89 4.98
C LEU A 18 5.61 -1.96 6.50
N ILE A 19 4.86 -2.92 7.05
CA ILE A 19 4.74 -3.11 8.50
C ILE A 19 5.01 -4.57 8.85
N ASP A 20 6.01 -4.79 9.70
CA ASP A 20 6.37 -6.10 10.23
C ASP A 20 7.20 -5.87 11.48
N ASP A 21 6.93 -6.58 12.56
CA ASP A 21 7.69 -6.43 13.81
C ASP A 21 9.11 -7.02 13.72
N GLN A 22 9.44 -7.72 12.64
CA GLN A 22 10.78 -8.26 12.36
C GLN A 22 11.52 -7.38 11.35
N PRO A 23 12.53 -6.61 11.76
CA PRO A 23 13.27 -5.72 10.86
C PRO A 23 13.88 -6.44 9.66
N THR A 24 14.34 -7.67 9.83
CA THR A 24 14.93 -8.46 8.74
C THR A 24 13.93 -8.69 7.61
N VAL A 25 12.66 -8.96 7.94
CA VAL A 25 11.60 -9.13 6.96
C VAL A 25 11.35 -7.82 6.21
N LEU A 26 11.33 -6.70 6.92
CA LEU A 26 11.19 -5.36 6.31
C LEU A 26 12.32 -5.08 5.32
N ASP A 27 13.55 -5.46 5.65
CA ASP A 27 14.71 -5.28 4.77
C ASP A 27 14.55 -6.09 3.47
N ILE A 28 14.07 -7.34 3.59
CA ILE A 28 13.83 -8.21 2.42
C ILE A 28 12.73 -7.61 1.53
N HIS A 29 11.60 -7.24 2.11
CA HIS A 29 10.48 -6.67 1.35
C HIS A 29 10.85 -5.33 0.71
N THR A 30 11.61 -4.50 1.42
CA THR A 30 12.13 -3.24 0.88
C THR A 30 13.02 -3.49 -0.35
N ALA A 31 13.93 -4.47 -0.27
CA ALA A 31 14.79 -4.82 -1.40
C ALA A 31 13.99 -5.28 -2.61
N ILE A 32 12.92 -6.07 -2.38
CA ILE A 32 12.03 -6.53 -3.46
C ILE A 32 11.35 -5.32 -4.14
N LEU A 33 10.81 -4.39 -3.37
CA LEU A 33 10.15 -3.20 -3.93
C LEU A 33 11.13 -2.29 -4.65
N LYS A 34 12.35 -2.12 -4.14
CA LYS A 34 13.39 -1.34 -4.82
C LYS A 34 13.77 -1.95 -6.17
N SER A 35 13.69 -3.27 -6.32
CA SER A 35 14.01 -3.94 -7.57
C SER A 35 13.00 -3.63 -8.69
N LEU A 36 11.82 -3.10 -8.36
CA LEU A 36 10.81 -2.71 -9.33
C LEU A 36 11.22 -1.53 -10.21
N LYS A 37 12.20 -0.75 -9.77
CA LYS A 37 12.69 0.46 -10.48
C LYS A 37 11.56 1.44 -10.80
N MET A 38 10.62 1.57 -9.88
CA MET A 38 9.52 2.53 -9.97
C MET A 38 9.86 3.78 -9.18
N ASN A 39 9.22 4.89 -9.51
CA ASN A 39 9.33 6.11 -8.72
C ASN A 39 8.51 5.94 -7.43
N LEU A 40 9.11 5.29 -6.45
CA LEU A 40 8.45 4.77 -5.26
C LEU A 40 9.23 5.17 -4.01
N LYS A 41 8.54 5.81 -3.07
CA LYS A 41 9.05 5.99 -1.72
C LYS A 41 8.59 4.81 -0.87
N ILE A 42 9.52 4.17 -0.18
CA ILE A 42 9.25 3.01 0.67
C ILE A 42 9.49 3.41 2.12
N VAL A 43 8.48 3.23 2.96
CA VAL A 43 8.56 3.49 4.40
C VAL A 43 8.31 2.18 5.12
N ALA A 44 9.21 1.80 6.01
CA ALA A 44 9.13 0.56 6.77
C ALA A 44 8.99 0.89 8.26
N MET A 45 8.02 0.27 8.92
CA MET A 45 7.73 0.48 10.33
C MET A 45 7.55 -0.86 11.03
N THR A 46 8.03 -0.97 12.26
CA THR A 46 7.88 -2.19 13.07
C THR A 46 6.66 -2.15 13.97
N ASN A 47 6.05 -0.99 14.16
CA ASN A 47 4.92 -0.83 15.08
C ASN A 47 3.67 -0.41 14.31
N PRO A 48 2.61 -1.24 14.29
CA PRO A 48 1.38 -0.91 13.56
C PRO A 48 0.64 0.32 14.12
N LEU A 49 0.73 0.58 15.42
CA LEU A 49 0.09 1.76 16.01
C LEU A 49 0.73 3.05 15.52
N GLU A 50 2.07 3.08 15.43
CA GLU A 50 2.80 4.21 14.87
C GLU A 50 2.48 4.38 13.38
N ALA A 51 2.35 3.28 12.67
CA ALA A 51 1.99 3.30 11.25
C ALA A 51 0.61 3.93 11.03
N LEU A 52 -0.38 3.55 11.84
CA LEU A 52 -1.73 4.12 11.75
C LEU A 52 -1.73 5.63 12.01
N GLU A 53 -1.00 6.07 13.00
CA GLU A 53 -0.89 7.50 13.32
C GLU A 53 -0.21 8.27 12.17
N TRP A 54 0.88 7.71 11.64
CA TRP A 54 1.61 8.29 10.53
C TRP A 54 0.75 8.39 9.26
N MET A 55 -0.10 7.40 9.01
CA MET A 55 -0.95 7.34 7.81
C MET A 55 -2.02 8.42 7.77
N LYS A 56 -2.43 8.98 8.89
CA LYS A 56 -3.55 9.94 8.95
C LYS A 56 -3.37 11.14 8.02
N ASN A 57 -2.14 11.57 7.81
CA ASN A 57 -1.81 12.73 6.98
C ASN A 57 -1.04 12.37 5.71
N LYS A 58 -1.07 11.09 5.30
CA LYS A 58 -0.30 10.59 4.17
C LYS A 58 -1.21 9.90 3.17
N GLN A 59 -0.86 10.05 1.91
CA GLN A 59 -1.48 9.29 0.84
C GLN A 59 -0.62 8.07 0.56
N VAL A 60 -1.11 6.90 0.96
CA VAL A 60 -0.39 5.63 0.82
C VAL A 60 -1.00 4.86 -0.35
N ASP A 61 -0.15 4.43 -1.27
CA ASP A 61 -0.57 3.76 -2.51
C ASP A 61 -0.54 2.25 -2.41
N LEU A 62 0.23 1.70 -1.48
CA LEU A 62 0.32 0.26 -1.24
C LEU A 62 0.73 0.02 0.20
N ILE A 63 0.07 -0.94 0.85
CA ILE A 63 0.41 -1.40 2.19
C ILE A 63 0.75 -2.88 2.12
N ILE A 64 1.91 -3.25 2.67
CA ILE A 64 2.30 -4.64 2.86
C ILE A 64 2.48 -4.84 4.36
N THR A 65 1.65 -5.68 4.97
CA THR A 65 1.65 -5.87 6.41
C THR A 65 1.72 -7.34 6.81
N ASP A 66 2.45 -7.61 7.89
CA ASP A 66 2.37 -8.89 8.57
C ASP A 66 0.99 -9.04 9.22
N PHE A 67 0.54 -10.28 9.42
CA PHE A 67 -0.70 -10.57 10.14
C PHE A 67 -0.49 -10.59 11.65
N ARG A 68 0.57 -11.24 12.12
CA ARG A 68 0.84 -11.37 13.56
C ARG A 68 1.80 -10.30 14.03
N MET A 69 1.28 -9.33 14.79
CA MET A 69 2.06 -8.26 15.38
C MET A 69 1.73 -8.16 16.86
N HIS A 70 2.66 -7.60 17.66
CA HIS A 70 2.49 -7.58 19.11
C HIS A 70 1.31 -6.73 19.58
N GLN A 71 1.09 -5.58 18.94
CA GLN A 71 0.10 -4.60 19.37
C GLN A 71 -1.30 -4.87 18.83
N MET A 72 -1.38 -5.47 17.65
CA MET A 72 -2.64 -5.85 17.00
C MET A 72 -2.38 -6.86 15.90
N ASN A 73 -3.42 -7.60 15.49
CA ASN A 73 -3.31 -8.49 14.36
C ASN A 73 -3.64 -7.77 13.04
N GLY A 74 -3.38 -8.45 11.93
CA GLY A 74 -3.61 -7.89 10.60
C GLY A 74 -5.07 -7.55 10.32
N MET A 75 -6.04 -8.29 10.86
CA MET A 75 -7.45 -7.99 10.68
C MET A 75 -7.83 -6.67 11.36
N GLN A 76 -7.39 -6.47 12.60
CA GLN A 76 -7.61 -5.23 13.33
C GLN A 76 -6.97 -4.05 12.59
N PHE A 77 -5.77 -4.25 12.05
CA PHE A 77 -5.05 -3.24 11.31
C PHE A 77 -5.81 -2.85 10.02
N VAL A 78 -6.27 -3.83 9.26
CA VAL A 78 -7.05 -3.60 8.02
C VAL A 78 -8.35 -2.88 8.32
N GLU A 79 -9.09 -3.30 9.34
CA GLU A 79 -10.34 -2.64 9.74
C GLU A 79 -10.10 -1.19 10.13
N THR A 80 -9.02 -0.92 10.85
CA THR A 80 -8.68 0.46 11.24
C THR A 80 -8.32 1.31 10.03
N ILE A 81 -7.54 0.77 9.09
CA ILE A 81 -7.20 1.46 7.84
C ILE A 81 -8.44 1.82 7.05
N ASN A 82 -9.40 0.90 6.95
CA ASN A 82 -10.64 1.12 6.20
C ASN A 82 -11.48 2.26 6.77
N ASN A 83 -11.28 2.60 8.03
CA ASN A 83 -11.97 3.69 8.72
C ASN A 83 -11.19 5.00 8.74
N ILE A 84 -9.99 5.04 8.14
CA ILE A 84 -9.18 6.25 8.06
C ILE A 84 -9.46 6.95 6.73
N GLY A 85 -10.00 8.17 6.81
CA GLY A 85 -10.19 9.04 5.67
C GLY A 85 -11.35 8.66 4.76
N ASP A 86 -11.62 9.52 3.79
CA ASP A 86 -12.73 9.40 2.85
C ASP A 86 -12.26 9.01 1.43
N GLY A 87 -11.01 8.61 1.31
CA GLY A 87 -10.42 8.25 0.02
C GLY A 87 -10.82 6.85 -0.46
N PRO A 88 -10.41 6.48 -1.68
CA PRO A 88 -10.63 5.14 -2.19
C PRO A 88 -9.94 4.08 -1.32
N PRO A 89 -10.41 2.82 -1.36
CA PRO A 89 -9.75 1.74 -0.61
C PRO A 89 -8.28 1.63 -0.99
N LYS A 90 -7.41 1.52 0.01
CA LYS A 90 -5.98 1.36 -0.21
C LYS A 90 -5.66 -0.09 -0.57
N PRO A 91 -4.81 -0.36 -1.57
CA PRO A 91 -4.32 -1.72 -1.82
C PRO A 91 -3.53 -2.24 -0.63
N ILE A 92 -3.90 -3.43 -0.15
CA ILE A 92 -3.26 -4.06 1.01
C ILE A 92 -2.88 -5.49 0.65
N ILE A 93 -1.62 -5.84 0.88
CA ILE A 93 -1.12 -7.21 0.84
C ILE A 93 -0.84 -7.63 2.29
N VAL A 94 -1.46 -8.73 2.73
CA VAL A 94 -1.17 -9.32 4.04
C VAL A 94 -0.22 -10.50 3.83
N VAL A 95 0.88 -10.51 4.58
CA VAL A 95 1.88 -11.58 4.52
C VAL A 95 1.87 -12.30 5.85
N THR A 96 1.70 -13.62 5.83
CA THR A 96 1.52 -14.40 7.05
C THR A 96 2.05 -15.82 6.92
N VAL A 97 2.48 -16.40 8.04
CA VAL A 97 2.77 -17.83 8.11
C VAL A 97 1.50 -18.68 8.22
N LEU A 98 0.35 -18.06 8.49
CA LEU A 98 -0.92 -18.77 8.65
C LEU A 98 -1.45 -19.25 7.30
N LYS A 99 -1.82 -20.54 7.26
CA LYS A 99 -2.47 -21.16 6.09
C LYS A 99 -3.96 -21.37 6.32
N ASP A 100 -4.55 -20.63 7.25
CA ASP A 100 -5.98 -20.75 7.57
C ASP A 100 -6.80 -20.05 6.49
N LEU A 101 -7.51 -20.85 5.69
CA LEU A 101 -8.34 -20.36 4.60
C LEU A 101 -9.48 -19.44 5.10
N LYS A 102 -10.01 -19.72 6.28
CA LYS A 102 -11.08 -18.91 6.85
C LYS A 102 -10.60 -17.48 7.13
N VAL A 103 -9.42 -17.36 7.75
CA VAL A 103 -8.81 -16.04 8.02
C VAL A 103 -8.52 -15.31 6.71
N GLN A 104 -7.99 -16.01 5.71
CA GLN A 104 -7.70 -15.41 4.40
C GLN A 104 -8.98 -14.91 3.73
N GLN A 105 -10.06 -15.69 3.79
CA GLN A 105 -11.35 -15.28 3.23
C GLN A 105 -11.91 -14.06 3.95
N GLU A 106 -11.78 -14.00 5.27
CA GLU A 106 -12.21 -12.84 6.06
C GLU A 106 -11.41 -11.59 5.71
N LEU A 107 -10.10 -11.72 5.50
CA LEU A 107 -9.25 -10.60 5.07
C LEU A 107 -9.65 -10.09 3.69
N ILE A 108 -9.85 -10.98 2.74
CA ILE A 108 -10.30 -10.61 1.39
C ILE A 108 -11.67 -9.92 1.45
N ALA A 109 -12.59 -10.45 2.25
CA ALA A 109 -13.91 -9.84 2.46
C ALA A 109 -13.80 -8.44 3.08
N ALA A 110 -12.77 -8.19 3.88
CA ALA A 110 -12.50 -6.88 4.46
C ALA A 110 -11.80 -5.91 3.49
N GLY A 111 -11.51 -6.32 2.25
CA GLY A 111 -10.94 -5.47 1.22
C GLY A 111 -9.45 -5.64 0.97
N VAL A 112 -8.80 -6.66 1.57
CA VAL A 112 -7.40 -6.97 1.32
C VAL A 112 -7.24 -7.46 -0.12
N SER A 113 -6.25 -6.94 -0.82
CA SER A 113 -6.00 -7.27 -2.24
C SER A 113 -5.44 -8.66 -2.42
N ALA A 114 -4.61 -9.13 -1.50
CA ALA A 114 -4.01 -10.46 -1.55
C ALA A 114 -3.44 -10.86 -0.19
N CYS A 115 -3.41 -12.19 0.04
CA CYS A 115 -2.72 -12.80 1.17
C CYS A 115 -1.60 -13.68 0.64
N LEU A 116 -0.37 -13.43 1.09
CA LEU A 116 0.80 -14.20 0.72
C LEU A 116 1.33 -14.97 1.92
N THR A 117 1.82 -16.17 1.69
CA THR A 117 2.39 -17.02 2.74
C THR A 117 3.88 -16.75 2.88
N LYS A 118 4.36 -16.61 4.12
CA LYS A 118 5.79 -16.48 4.41
C LYS A 118 6.51 -17.84 4.29
N PRO A 119 7.75 -17.88 3.81
CA PRO A 119 8.49 -16.77 3.22
C PRO A 119 7.92 -16.42 1.85
N VAL A 120 7.81 -15.10 1.55
CA VAL A 120 7.25 -14.67 0.27
C VAL A 120 8.17 -15.04 -0.88
N GLN A 121 7.57 -15.43 -1.99
CA GLN A 121 8.29 -15.58 -3.25
C GLN A 121 8.59 -14.19 -3.80
N THR A 122 9.87 -13.93 -4.10
CA THR A 122 10.32 -12.61 -4.56
C THR A 122 9.51 -12.12 -5.76
N GLU A 123 9.35 -12.97 -6.77
CA GLU A 123 8.62 -12.60 -8.00
C GLU A 123 7.14 -12.39 -7.76
N GLU A 124 6.53 -13.16 -6.87
CA GLU A 124 5.12 -13.03 -6.53
C GLU A 124 4.84 -11.67 -5.87
N LEU A 125 5.64 -11.30 -4.87
CA LEU A 125 5.49 -10.00 -4.23
C LEU A 125 5.80 -8.86 -5.19
N ALA A 126 6.84 -8.98 -6.00
CA ALA A 126 7.22 -7.97 -6.98
C ALA A 126 6.12 -7.74 -8.02
N THR A 127 5.60 -8.82 -8.62
CA THR A 127 4.56 -8.75 -9.66
C THR A 127 3.28 -8.16 -9.10
N LEU A 128 2.84 -8.62 -7.94
CA LEU A 128 1.61 -8.16 -7.29
C LEU A 128 1.71 -6.68 -6.89
N SER A 129 2.84 -6.29 -6.31
CA SER A 129 3.09 -4.90 -5.91
C SER A 129 3.09 -3.97 -7.13
N ARG A 130 3.75 -4.36 -8.21
CA ARG A 130 3.77 -3.58 -9.46
C ARG A 130 2.35 -3.39 -10.00
N MET A 131 1.57 -4.46 -10.03
CA MET A 131 0.19 -4.41 -10.53
C MET A 131 -0.69 -3.47 -9.69
N LEU A 132 -0.62 -3.58 -8.37
CA LEU A 132 -1.44 -2.77 -7.47
C LEU A 132 -1.03 -1.29 -7.51
N LEU A 133 0.27 -1.00 -7.60
CA LEU A 133 0.76 0.37 -7.76
C LEU A 133 0.33 0.98 -9.10
N ALA A 134 0.33 0.18 -10.17
CA ALA A 134 -0.14 0.65 -11.48
C ALA A 134 -1.65 0.96 -11.46
N GLN A 135 -2.45 0.15 -10.80
CA GLN A 135 -3.89 0.39 -10.64
C GLN A 135 -4.16 1.66 -9.82
N SER A 136 -3.43 1.87 -8.74
CA SER A 136 -3.52 3.08 -7.93
C SER A 136 -3.22 4.34 -8.76
N LYS A 137 -2.20 4.29 -9.60
CA LYS A 137 -1.83 5.39 -10.48
C LYS A 137 -2.93 5.69 -11.51
N GLN A 138 -3.56 4.66 -12.08
CA GLN A 138 -4.66 4.82 -13.03
C GLN A 138 -5.87 5.48 -12.38
N PHE A 139 -6.17 5.13 -11.14
CA PHE A 139 -7.27 5.73 -10.38
C PHE A 139 -7.10 7.25 -10.25
N TYR A 140 -5.91 7.71 -9.87
CA TYR A 140 -5.62 9.14 -9.78
C TYR A 140 -5.74 9.86 -11.13
N ASN A 141 -5.31 9.22 -12.20
CA ASN A 141 -5.43 9.80 -13.54
C ASN A 141 -6.90 9.97 -13.97
N VAL A 142 -7.76 9.03 -13.63
CA VAL A 142 -9.20 9.09 -13.92
C VAL A 142 -9.85 10.23 -13.14
N ASP A 143 -9.56 10.36 -11.85
CA ASP A 143 -10.10 11.44 -11.02
C ASP A 143 -9.71 12.82 -11.54
N LEU A 144 -8.45 12.98 -11.92
CA LEU A 144 -7.97 14.25 -12.51
C LEU A 144 -8.69 14.58 -13.83
N THR A 145 -8.92 13.56 -14.66
CA THR A 145 -9.62 13.74 -15.93
C THR A 145 -11.08 14.15 -15.72
N ASP A 146 -11.76 13.54 -14.78
CA ASP A 146 -13.15 13.88 -14.45
C ASP A 146 -13.26 15.28 -13.85
N SER A 147 -12.33 15.66 -12.99
CA SER A 147 -12.28 17.02 -12.44
C SER A 147 -12.07 18.08 -13.52
N LEU A 148 -11.21 17.77 -14.50
CA LEU A 148 -10.98 18.67 -15.63
C LEU A 148 -12.19 18.78 -16.55
N LYS A 149 -12.93 17.69 -16.79
CA LYS A 149 -14.16 17.71 -17.57
C LYS A 149 -15.25 18.55 -16.94
N HIS A 150 -15.35 18.54 -15.61
CA HIS A 150 -16.33 19.36 -14.88
C HIS A 150 -15.94 20.84 -14.86
N ALA A 151 -14.65 21.16 -14.90
CA ALA A 151 -14.17 22.54 -14.95
C ALA A 151 -14.46 23.20 -16.31
N ASP A 152 -14.51 22.44 -17.39
CA ASP A 152 -14.76 22.97 -18.74
C ASP A 152 -16.24 23.30 -19.01
N HIS A 153 -17.15 23.02 -18.08
CA HIS A 153 -18.58 23.34 -18.19
C HIS A 153 -18.99 24.65 -17.51
N PHE A 154 -18.02 25.38 -17.00
CA PHE A 154 -18.22 26.73 -16.48
C PHE A 154 -17.64 27.75 -17.45
#